data_b6fad7971b6333561c89ae1800bd8545
#
_entry.id   b6fad7971b6333561c89ae1800bd8545
#
_cell.length_a   1.000
_cell.length_b   1.000
_cell.length_c   1.000
_cell.angle_alpha   90.00
_cell.angle_beta   90.00
_cell.angle_gamma   90.00
#
_symmetry.space_group_name_H-M   'P 1'
#
loop_
_entity.id
_entity.type
_entity.pdbx_description
1 polymer ?
#
loop_
_entity_poly.entity_id
_entity_poly.type
_entity_poly.pdbx_seq_one_letter_code
_entity_poly.pdbx_strand_id
1 'polypeptide(L)'
;ALALMAGNFFRHPDRELSLIGVTGTNGKTSVAWLTAGLFQALGIPTGLMGTNGCRIGDTVLPSRRTTPESWEVQGLLRQMADSGCTHAVMEVSSHALALDRVHGLAYTIAAFTNLSRDHLDFHGAMEDYAAAKAALFRQCRAAAVNRDDPWTERILRDCACPVYDYGLHGGRLLAEDMDLSPTGVRFTAREGEVSCPVSVSIPGLFTVYNALAALSMARLSGISLPDAAEALAKVPAVPGRMEPVPAPGLGCR
;
A
#
# COMPACT_ATOMS: atom_id res chain seq x y z
N ALA A 1 22.88 0.76 11.21
CA ALA A 1 24.05 1.30 10.49
C ALA A 1 23.93 1.14 8.98
N LEU A 2 23.71 -0.10 8.45
CA LEU A 2 23.70 -0.38 6.99
C LEU A 2 22.68 0.48 6.23
N ALA A 3 21.46 0.64 6.74
CA ALA A 3 20.41 1.44 6.08
C ALA A 3 20.83 2.91 5.88
N LEU A 4 21.45 3.52 6.90
CA LEU A 4 21.94 4.90 6.81
C LEU A 4 23.13 5.04 5.86
N MET A 5 24.05 4.05 5.86
CA MET A 5 25.17 4.03 4.91
C MET A 5 24.68 3.89 3.47
N ALA A 6 23.71 3.01 3.23
CA ALA A 6 23.07 2.86 1.92
C ALA A 6 22.39 4.16 1.48
N GLY A 7 21.63 4.82 2.37
CA GLY A 7 21.00 6.12 2.09
C GLY A 7 22.04 7.17 1.66
N ASN A 8 23.15 7.29 2.38
CA ASN A 8 24.22 8.21 2.04
C ASN A 8 24.89 7.86 0.70
N PHE A 9 25.17 6.58 0.46
CA PHE A 9 25.80 6.12 -0.79
C PHE A 9 24.93 6.43 -2.00
N PHE A 10 23.63 6.14 -1.93
CA PHE A 10 22.66 6.38 -3.00
C PHE A 10 22.08 7.80 -3.01
N ARG A 11 22.61 8.73 -2.18
CA ARG A 11 22.22 10.15 -2.12
C ARG A 11 20.75 10.37 -1.75
N HIS A 12 20.21 9.55 -0.86
CA HIS A 12 18.85 9.69 -0.30
C HIS A 12 17.74 9.82 -1.35
N PRO A 13 17.57 8.86 -2.28
CA PRO A 13 16.53 8.93 -3.31
C PRO A 13 15.11 8.97 -2.74
N ASP A 14 14.92 8.51 -1.52
CA ASP A 14 13.68 8.60 -0.75
C ASP A 14 13.21 10.05 -0.50
N ARG A 15 14.12 11.03 -0.62
CA ARG A 15 13.81 12.46 -0.49
C ARG A 15 13.47 13.14 -1.81
N GLU A 16 13.82 12.51 -2.93
CA GLU A 16 13.52 12.98 -4.28
C GLU A 16 12.17 12.42 -4.78
N LEU A 17 11.71 11.31 -4.18
CA LEU A 17 10.47 10.62 -4.51
C LEU A 17 9.39 10.88 -3.45
N SER A 18 8.13 10.95 -3.86
CA SER A 18 7.02 10.77 -2.94
C SER A 18 6.94 9.28 -2.57
N LEU A 19 7.61 8.89 -1.47
CA LEU A 19 7.71 7.50 -1.05
C LEU A 19 6.49 7.11 -0.22
N ILE A 20 5.80 6.05 -0.62
CA ILE A 20 4.60 5.50 0.03
C ILE A 20 4.89 4.10 0.53
N GLY A 21 4.75 3.88 1.83
CA GLY A 21 4.95 2.58 2.47
C GLY A 21 3.63 1.94 2.88
N VAL A 22 3.42 0.66 2.50
CA VAL A 22 2.21 -0.09 2.87
C VAL A 22 2.57 -1.23 3.79
N THR A 23 2.01 -1.25 5.01
CA THR A 23 2.17 -2.33 5.99
C THR A 23 0.82 -2.91 6.42
N GLY A 24 0.88 -4.09 7.02
CA GLY A 24 -0.27 -4.84 7.53
C GLY A 24 0.01 -6.34 7.47
N THR A 25 -0.89 -7.18 7.94
CA THR A 25 -0.78 -8.63 7.78
C THR A 25 -1.14 -9.00 6.35
N ASN A 26 -2.34 -8.65 5.91
CA ASN A 26 -2.89 -8.95 4.59
C ASN A 26 -3.10 -7.67 3.78
N GLY A 27 -3.19 -7.78 2.46
CA GLY A 27 -3.55 -6.69 1.56
C GLY A 27 -2.37 -5.82 1.07
N LYS A 28 -1.17 -5.91 1.66
CA LYS A 28 -0.01 -5.09 1.25
C LYS A 28 0.23 -5.07 -0.26
N THR A 29 0.34 -6.24 -0.87
CA THR A 29 0.59 -6.39 -2.31
C THR A 29 -0.52 -5.77 -3.15
N SER A 30 -1.78 -6.07 -2.79
CA SER A 30 -2.94 -5.55 -3.51
C SER A 30 -3.05 -4.03 -3.38
N VAL A 31 -2.88 -3.49 -2.17
CA VAL A 31 -2.93 -2.04 -1.93
C VAL A 31 -1.78 -1.33 -2.64
N ALA A 32 -0.55 -1.85 -2.57
CA ALA A 32 0.58 -1.26 -3.27
C ALA A 32 0.39 -1.27 -4.80
N TRP A 33 -0.12 -2.38 -5.35
CA TRP A 33 -0.44 -2.50 -6.77
C TRP A 33 -1.53 -1.53 -7.21
N LEU A 34 -2.66 -1.51 -6.49
CA LEU A 34 -3.79 -0.61 -6.79
C LEU A 34 -3.36 0.85 -6.72
N THR A 35 -2.56 1.23 -5.71
CA THR A 35 -2.06 2.60 -5.57
C THR A 35 -1.12 2.99 -6.70
N ALA A 36 -0.13 2.15 -7.01
CA ALA A 36 0.79 2.44 -8.10
C ALA A 36 0.08 2.49 -9.46
N GLY A 37 -0.84 1.55 -9.71
CA GLY A 37 -1.65 1.52 -10.93
C GLY A 37 -2.57 2.73 -11.07
N LEU A 38 -3.19 3.17 -9.96
CA LEU A 38 -4.01 4.39 -9.93
C LEU A 38 -3.17 5.63 -10.32
N PHE A 39 -1.99 5.79 -9.75
CA PHE A 39 -1.11 6.91 -10.09
C PHE A 39 -0.66 6.85 -11.55
N GLN A 40 -0.27 5.67 -12.04
CA GLN A 40 0.08 5.47 -13.45
C GLN A 40 -1.09 5.79 -14.40
N ALA A 41 -2.32 5.40 -14.03
CA ALA A 41 -3.53 5.73 -14.81
C ALA A 41 -3.81 7.24 -14.90
N LEU A 42 -3.31 8.01 -13.94
CA LEU A 42 -3.34 9.48 -13.92
C LEU A 42 -2.12 10.12 -14.61
N GLY A 43 -1.24 9.32 -15.22
CA GLY A 43 -0.02 9.82 -15.84
C GLY A 43 1.09 10.23 -14.86
N ILE A 44 1.01 9.77 -13.60
CA ILE A 44 2.03 10.03 -12.58
C ILE A 44 3.08 8.91 -12.63
N PRO A 45 4.35 9.18 -13.02
CA PRO A 45 5.38 8.17 -13.09
C PRO A 45 5.68 7.57 -11.72
N THR A 46 5.33 6.30 -11.53
CA THR A 46 5.35 5.63 -10.22
C THR A 46 6.07 4.30 -10.29
N GLY A 47 7.07 4.11 -9.43
CA GLY A 47 7.70 2.83 -9.20
C GLY A 47 6.95 2.00 -8.16
N LEU A 48 7.06 0.67 -8.26
CA LEU A 48 6.44 -0.28 -7.31
C LEU A 48 7.50 -1.28 -6.83
N MET A 49 7.56 -1.52 -5.52
CA MET A 49 8.46 -2.50 -4.90
C MET A 49 7.67 -3.41 -3.95
N GLY A 50 7.72 -4.71 -4.17
CA GLY A 50 6.99 -5.66 -3.32
C GLY A 50 7.17 -7.11 -3.68
N THR A 51 6.23 -7.94 -3.23
CA THR A 51 6.24 -9.40 -3.40
C THR A 51 6.27 -9.82 -4.87
N ASN A 52 5.60 -9.07 -5.75
CA ASN A 52 5.54 -9.34 -7.19
C ASN A 52 6.75 -8.74 -7.96
N GLY A 53 7.81 -8.38 -7.26
CA GLY A 53 9.01 -7.78 -7.85
C GLY A 53 9.07 -6.27 -7.68
N CYS A 54 10.04 -5.67 -8.38
CA CYS A 54 10.19 -4.23 -8.47
C CYS A 54 9.87 -3.78 -9.91
N ARG A 55 8.94 -2.83 -10.06
CA ARG A 55 8.54 -2.28 -11.36
C ARG A 55 9.02 -0.84 -11.48
N ILE A 56 9.72 -0.55 -12.56
CA ILE A 56 10.24 0.78 -12.92
C ILE A 56 9.85 1.04 -14.38
N GLY A 57 8.82 1.86 -14.61
CA GLY A 57 8.21 1.96 -15.93
C GLY A 57 7.73 0.58 -16.42
N ASP A 58 8.17 0.15 -17.61
CA ASP A 58 7.84 -1.15 -18.20
C ASP A 58 8.76 -2.29 -17.74
N THR A 59 9.82 -1.98 -17.02
CA THR A 59 10.79 -2.97 -16.54
C THR A 59 10.32 -3.61 -15.23
N VAL A 60 10.33 -4.95 -15.18
CA VAL A 60 10.04 -5.72 -13.97
C VAL A 60 11.30 -6.48 -13.55
N LEU A 61 11.80 -6.16 -12.36
CA LEU A 61 12.94 -6.83 -11.74
C LEU A 61 12.41 -7.83 -10.71
N PRO A 62 12.90 -9.09 -10.69
CA PRO A 62 12.46 -10.07 -9.71
C PRO A 62 12.87 -9.65 -8.29
N SER A 63 12.03 -9.95 -7.30
CA SER A 63 12.35 -9.77 -5.89
C SER A 63 12.38 -11.12 -5.18
N ARG A 64 13.35 -11.30 -4.29
CA ARG A 64 13.42 -12.48 -3.41
C ARG A 64 12.65 -12.30 -2.10
N ARG A 65 12.27 -11.07 -1.78
CA ARG A 65 11.61 -10.68 -0.53
C ARG A 65 10.55 -9.62 -0.78
N THR A 66 9.51 -9.63 0.02
CA THR A 66 8.48 -8.57 -0.01
C THR A 66 9.10 -7.17 0.17
N THR A 67 10.07 -7.05 1.07
CA THR A 67 10.86 -5.83 1.29
C THR A 67 12.34 -6.24 1.24
N PRO A 68 13.11 -5.79 0.25
CA PRO A 68 14.52 -6.13 0.11
C PRO A 68 15.40 -5.63 1.26
N GLU A 69 16.69 -5.97 1.24
CA GLU A 69 17.67 -5.42 2.20
C GLU A 69 17.93 -3.94 1.95
N SER A 70 18.42 -3.22 2.96
CA SER A 70 18.60 -1.75 2.92
C SER A 70 19.35 -1.26 1.69
N TRP A 71 20.41 -1.98 1.29
CA TRP A 71 21.21 -1.64 0.11
C TRP A 71 20.40 -1.75 -1.18
N GLU A 72 19.63 -2.84 -1.33
CA GLU A 72 18.77 -3.08 -2.49
C GLU A 72 17.64 -2.05 -2.55
N VAL A 73 16.99 -1.75 -1.40
CA VAL A 73 15.92 -0.74 -1.31
C VAL A 73 16.41 0.61 -1.82
N GLN A 74 17.55 1.10 -1.29
CA GLN A 74 18.08 2.41 -1.69
C GLN A 74 18.53 2.42 -3.16
N GLY A 75 19.13 1.33 -3.63
CA GLY A 75 19.53 1.18 -5.04
C GLY A 75 18.34 1.18 -6.01
N LEU A 76 17.24 0.50 -5.65
CA LEU A 76 16.01 0.47 -6.44
C LEU A 76 15.31 1.84 -6.44
N LEU A 77 15.25 2.52 -5.29
CA LEU A 77 14.71 3.89 -5.22
C LEU A 77 15.56 4.86 -6.08
N ARG A 78 16.89 4.71 -6.08
CA ARG A 78 17.76 5.50 -6.96
C ARG A 78 17.45 5.26 -8.42
N GLN A 79 17.31 3.98 -8.84
CA GLN A 79 16.93 3.64 -10.21
C GLN A 79 15.55 4.21 -10.59
N MET A 80 14.57 4.19 -9.67
CA MET A 80 13.27 4.81 -9.91
C MET A 80 13.39 6.32 -10.16
N ALA A 81 14.14 7.04 -9.31
CA ALA A 81 14.35 8.48 -9.46
C ALA A 81 15.10 8.81 -10.76
N ASP A 82 16.17 8.08 -11.07
CA ASP A 82 16.94 8.27 -12.30
C ASP A 82 16.14 7.94 -13.58
N SER A 83 15.12 7.08 -13.47
CA SER A 83 14.17 6.76 -14.54
C SER A 83 13.01 7.74 -14.65
N GLY A 84 13.01 8.83 -13.88
CA GLY A 84 11.98 9.87 -13.94
C GLY A 84 10.71 9.56 -13.14
N CYS A 85 10.71 8.54 -12.27
CA CYS A 85 9.62 8.38 -11.33
C CYS A 85 9.56 9.57 -10.37
N THR A 86 8.36 10.03 -10.07
CA THR A 86 8.09 11.06 -9.05
C THR A 86 7.54 10.43 -7.76
N HIS A 87 6.98 9.22 -7.88
CA HIS A 87 6.41 8.46 -6.78
C HIS A 87 7.01 7.05 -6.73
N ALA A 88 7.09 6.50 -5.52
CA ALA A 88 7.43 5.10 -5.29
C ALA A 88 6.49 4.51 -4.25
N VAL A 89 5.88 3.37 -4.56
CA VAL A 89 5.04 2.62 -3.63
C VAL A 89 5.76 1.34 -3.24
N MET A 90 5.87 1.05 -1.95
CA MET A 90 6.55 -0.15 -1.49
C MET A 90 5.78 -0.90 -0.40
N GLU A 91 5.84 -2.22 -0.48
CA GLU A 91 5.41 -3.08 0.62
C GLU A 91 6.46 -3.03 1.75
N VAL A 92 6.00 -2.78 2.98
CA VAL A 92 6.86 -2.73 4.16
C VAL A 92 6.45 -3.85 5.12
N SER A 93 7.21 -4.94 5.14
CA SER A 93 6.97 -6.07 6.02
C SER A 93 7.40 -5.75 7.46
N SER A 94 6.78 -6.43 8.44
CA SER A 94 7.17 -6.30 9.85
C SER A 94 8.61 -6.75 10.10
N HIS A 95 9.08 -7.78 9.38
CA HIS A 95 10.47 -8.21 9.41
C HIS A 95 11.42 -7.10 8.95
N ALA A 96 11.07 -6.39 7.87
CA ALA A 96 11.90 -5.28 7.37
C ALA A 96 11.99 -4.13 8.38
N LEU A 97 10.90 -3.85 9.09
CA LEU A 97 10.85 -2.85 10.16
C LEU A 97 11.66 -3.30 11.38
N ALA A 98 11.45 -4.54 11.85
CA ALA A 98 12.16 -5.09 13.00
C ALA A 98 13.68 -5.27 12.76
N LEU A 99 14.09 -5.53 11.52
CA LEU A 99 15.48 -5.71 11.11
C LEU A 99 16.12 -4.43 10.55
N ASP A 100 15.50 -3.27 10.75
CA ASP A 100 16.00 -1.96 10.32
C ASP A 100 16.31 -1.83 8.80
N ARG A 101 15.72 -2.69 7.93
CA ARG A 101 15.97 -2.62 6.49
C ARG A 101 15.54 -1.30 5.85
N VAL A 102 14.53 -0.69 6.44
CA VAL A 102 13.91 0.57 5.97
C VAL A 102 14.13 1.73 6.94
N HIS A 103 15.04 1.55 7.88
CA HIS A 103 15.38 2.58 8.86
C HIS A 103 15.96 3.84 8.18
N GLY A 104 15.43 5.00 8.54
CA GLY A 104 15.88 6.30 8.03
C GLY A 104 15.32 6.69 6.65
N LEU A 105 14.43 5.88 6.05
CA LEU A 105 13.65 6.29 4.88
C LEU A 105 12.61 7.36 5.27
N ALA A 106 12.49 8.40 4.46
CA ALA A 106 11.51 9.47 4.64
C ALA A 106 10.23 9.14 3.85
N TYR A 107 9.23 8.54 4.50
CA TYR A 107 7.96 8.28 3.85
C TYR A 107 7.10 9.53 3.77
N THR A 108 6.55 9.82 2.59
CA THR A 108 5.51 10.85 2.42
C THR A 108 4.21 10.35 3.03
N ILE A 109 3.85 9.09 2.76
CA ILE A 109 2.63 8.45 3.27
C ILE A 109 2.97 7.05 3.78
N ALA A 110 2.42 6.67 4.93
CA ALA A 110 2.39 5.30 5.41
C ALA A 110 0.95 4.79 5.46
N ALA A 111 0.71 3.56 4.99
CA ALA A 111 -0.60 2.94 5.02
C ALA A 111 -0.61 1.70 5.91
N PHE A 112 -1.67 1.55 6.74
CA PHE A 112 -1.96 0.37 7.54
C PHE A 112 -3.25 -0.29 7.07
N THR A 113 -3.15 -1.57 6.70
CA THR A 113 -4.30 -2.33 6.19
C THR A 113 -5.05 -3.09 7.29
N ASN A 114 -4.36 -3.95 8.03
CA ASN A 114 -4.91 -4.77 9.10
C ASN A 114 -3.81 -5.47 9.91
N LEU A 115 -4.17 -6.01 11.08
CA LEU A 115 -3.32 -6.90 11.85
C LEU A 115 -4.10 -8.13 12.31
N SER A 116 -3.69 -9.30 11.85
CA SER A 116 -4.18 -10.60 12.30
C SER A 116 -3.01 -11.51 12.71
N ARG A 117 -3.30 -12.62 13.36
CA ARG A 117 -2.27 -13.55 13.84
C ARG A 117 -1.43 -14.11 12.68
N ASP A 118 -0.16 -13.72 12.65
CA ASP A 118 0.84 -14.17 11.68
C ASP A 118 2.25 -13.89 12.23
N HIS A 119 3.26 -14.59 11.74
CA HIS A 119 4.68 -14.36 12.08
C HIS A 119 5.01 -14.31 13.58
N LEU A 120 4.24 -15.01 14.44
CA LEU A 120 4.52 -15.05 15.88
C LEU A 120 5.74 -15.90 16.23
N ASP A 121 6.17 -16.78 15.32
CA ASP A 121 7.45 -17.47 15.38
C ASP A 121 8.66 -16.50 15.42
N PHE A 122 8.51 -15.34 14.76
CA PHE A 122 9.52 -14.28 14.74
C PHE A 122 9.28 -13.20 15.80
N HIS A 123 8.04 -12.73 15.97
CA HIS A 123 7.72 -11.59 16.84
C HIS A 123 7.41 -12.00 18.29
N GLY A 124 7.08 -13.27 18.55
CA GLY A 124 6.71 -13.77 19.87
C GLY A 124 5.26 -13.47 20.26
N ALA A 125 4.87 -12.20 20.31
CA ALA A 125 3.54 -11.74 20.69
C ALA A 125 2.91 -10.81 19.66
N MET A 126 1.56 -10.68 19.73
CA MET A 126 0.82 -9.75 18.85
C MET A 126 1.18 -8.29 19.11
N GLU A 127 1.50 -7.95 20.36
CA GLU A 127 1.94 -6.62 20.78
C GLU A 127 3.27 -6.23 20.14
N ASP A 128 4.23 -7.16 20.09
CA ASP A 128 5.54 -6.95 19.44
C ASP A 128 5.38 -6.86 17.92
N TYR A 129 4.49 -7.66 17.36
CA TYR A 129 4.16 -7.60 15.94
C TYR A 129 3.52 -6.25 15.57
N ALA A 130 2.59 -5.75 16.40
CA ALA A 130 2.01 -4.42 16.23
C ALA A 130 3.07 -3.32 16.39
N ALA A 131 3.94 -3.41 17.41
CA ALA A 131 5.01 -2.46 17.66
C ALA A 131 6.01 -2.38 16.50
N ALA A 132 6.34 -3.54 15.88
CA ALA A 132 7.17 -3.57 14.70
C ALA A 132 6.54 -2.79 13.53
N LYS A 133 5.24 -2.98 13.26
CA LYS A 133 4.53 -2.23 12.20
C LYS A 133 4.37 -0.75 12.53
N ALA A 134 4.15 -0.40 13.80
CA ALA A 134 4.04 0.98 14.26
C ALA A 134 5.30 1.81 13.97
N ALA A 135 6.47 1.16 13.84
CA ALA A 135 7.72 1.84 13.50
C ALA A 135 7.65 2.60 12.15
N LEU A 136 6.84 2.16 11.19
CA LEU A 136 6.64 2.85 9.91
C LEU A 136 6.02 4.24 10.12
N PHE A 137 5.08 4.37 11.07
CA PHE A 137 4.31 5.59 11.32
C PHE A 137 5.11 6.66 12.08
N ARG A 138 6.29 6.32 12.59
CA ARG A 138 7.26 7.30 13.11
C ARG A 138 8.13 7.91 12.03
N GLN A 139 8.10 7.39 10.80
CA GLN A 139 8.94 7.78 9.67
C GLN A 139 8.13 8.38 8.50
N CYS A 140 6.85 8.72 8.72
CA CYS A 140 5.99 9.26 7.66
C CYS A 140 5.49 10.67 7.97
N ARG A 141 5.07 11.36 6.90
CA ARG A 141 4.50 12.72 6.99
C ARG A 141 2.97 12.72 7.06
N ALA A 142 2.32 11.63 6.60
CA ALA A 142 0.89 11.39 6.71
C ALA A 142 0.61 9.89 6.81
N ALA A 143 -0.46 9.52 7.48
CA ALA A 143 -0.88 8.14 7.68
C ALA A 143 -2.25 7.86 7.07
N ALA A 144 -2.38 6.77 6.29
CA ALA A 144 -3.66 6.23 5.83
C ALA A 144 -3.96 4.94 6.62
N VAL A 145 -5.07 4.84 7.35
CA VAL A 145 -5.28 3.71 8.26
C VAL A 145 -6.69 3.15 8.19
N ASN A 146 -6.78 1.84 8.27
CA ASN A 146 -8.06 1.14 8.42
C ASN A 146 -8.61 1.34 9.84
N ARG A 147 -9.68 2.14 9.96
CA ARG A 147 -10.31 2.44 11.25
C ARG A 147 -11.02 1.23 11.87
N ASP A 148 -11.48 0.31 11.04
CA ASP A 148 -12.23 -0.86 11.50
C ASP A 148 -11.33 -1.96 12.09
N ASP A 149 -10.01 -1.85 11.93
CA ASP A 149 -9.07 -2.79 12.53
C ASP A 149 -8.82 -2.44 14.01
N PRO A 150 -9.01 -3.41 14.94
CA PRO A 150 -8.87 -3.14 16.38
C PRO A 150 -7.46 -2.75 16.82
N TRP A 151 -6.44 -2.96 16.00
CA TRP A 151 -5.06 -2.60 16.29
C TRP A 151 -4.68 -1.19 15.83
N THR A 152 -5.56 -0.49 15.12
CA THR A 152 -5.25 0.83 14.55
C THR A 152 -4.81 1.83 15.60
N GLU A 153 -5.47 1.91 16.75
CA GLU A 153 -5.07 2.81 17.84
C GLU A 153 -3.67 2.46 18.38
N ARG A 154 -3.36 1.17 18.46
CA ARG A 154 -2.04 0.71 18.90
C ARG A 154 -0.95 1.04 17.89
N ILE A 155 -1.24 0.90 16.60
CA ILE A 155 -0.33 1.26 15.49
C ILE A 155 -0.02 2.76 15.50
N LEU A 156 -1.02 3.58 15.81
CA LEU A 156 -0.91 5.04 15.79
C LEU A 156 -0.38 5.66 17.09
N ARG A 157 -0.12 4.88 18.13
CA ARG A 157 0.26 5.39 19.47
C ARG A 157 1.35 6.48 19.43
N ASP A 158 2.39 6.26 18.62
CA ASP A 158 3.55 7.16 18.51
C ASP A 158 3.55 7.90 17.16
N CYS A 159 2.41 7.95 16.46
CA CYS A 159 2.24 8.67 15.21
C CYS A 159 2.03 10.15 15.49
N ALA A 160 2.92 11.00 15.01
CA ALA A 160 2.84 12.46 15.18
C ALA A 160 2.32 13.19 13.93
N CYS A 161 2.04 12.47 12.85
CA CYS A 161 1.59 13.04 11.59
C CYS A 161 0.06 13.05 11.47
N PRO A 162 -0.52 13.84 10.54
CA PRO A 162 -1.93 13.80 10.21
C PRO A 162 -2.38 12.40 9.79
N VAL A 163 -3.54 11.97 10.30
CA VAL A 163 -4.15 10.68 10.03
C VAL A 163 -5.37 10.84 9.12
N TYR A 164 -5.42 10.06 8.07
CA TYR A 164 -6.55 9.89 7.17
C TYR A 164 -7.08 8.47 7.34
N ASP A 165 -8.19 8.32 8.02
CA ASP A 165 -8.78 7.02 8.30
C ASP A 165 -9.86 6.63 7.28
N TYR A 166 -9.97 5.34 7.03
CA TYR A 166 -10.96 4.75 6.14
C TYR A 166 -11.57 3.49 6.75
N GLY A 167 -12.79 3.16 6.34
CA GLY A 167 -13.46 1.95 6.83
C GLY A 167 -14.83 1.74 6.22
N LEU A 168 -15.54 0.75 6.73
CA LEU A 168 -16.97 0.47 6.43
C LEU A 168 -17.90 0.98 7.55
N HIS A 169 -17.39 1.02 8.78
CA HIS A 169 -18.17 1.34 9.96
C HIS A 169 -17.84 2.72 10.54
N GLY A 170 -16.82 3.38 10.01
CA GLY A 170 -16.39 4.71 10.42
C GLY A 170 -15.13 5.15 9.68
N GLY A 171 -14.85 6.44 9.78
CA GLY A 171 -13.67 7.04 9.13
C GLY A 171 -14.03 8.23 8.25
N ARG A 172 -12.98 8.89 7.78
CA ARG A 172 -13.11 10.03 6.86
C ARG A 172 -13.54 9.58 5.46
N LEU A 173 -13.05 8.42 5.00
CA LEU A 173 -13.43 7.79 3.73
C LEU A 173 -14.19 6.50 4.01
N LEU A 174 -15.43 6.41 3.56
CA LEU A 174 -16.34 5.30 3.79
C LEU A 174 -16.69 4.60 2.48
N ALA A 175 -16.97 3.29 2.57
CA ALA A 175 -17.65 2.55 1.50
C ALA A 175 -19.10 2.26 1.90
N GLU A 176 -20.02 2.63 1.02
CA GLU A 176 -21.48 2.43 1.16
C GLU A 176 -22.01 1.70 -0.06
N ASP A 177 -23.24 1.18 -0.01
CA ASP A 177 -23.94 0.54 -1.13
C ASP A 177 -23.09 -0.53 -1.85
N MET A 178 -22.48 -1.42 -1.09
CA MET A 178 -21.57 -2.42 -1.61
C MET A 178 -22.28 -3.54 -2.39
N ASP A 179 -21.84 -3.78 -3.62
CA ASP A 179 -22.21 -4.94 -4.45
C ASP A 179 -20.96 -5.83 -4.63
N LEU A 180 -21.02 -7.05 -4.07
CA LEU A 180 -19.93 -8.02 -4.12
C LEU A 180 -20.30 -9.13 -5.09
N SER A 181 -19.57 -9.20 -6.20
CA SER A 181 -19.77 -10.21 -7.25
C SER A 181 -18.56 -11.15 -7.39
N PRO A 182 -18.70 -12.30 -8.04
CA PRO A 182 -17.58 -13.19 -8.34
C PRO A 182 -16.50 -12.58 -9.23
N THR A 183 -16.80 -11.49 -9.93
CA THR A 183 -15.90 -10.84 -10.89
C THR A 183 -15.33 -9.53 -10.39
N GLY A 184 -15.79 -9.04 -9.24
CA GLY A 184 -15.31 -7.78 -8.68
C GLY A 184 -16.23 -7.19 -7.63
N VAL A 185 -15.90 -5.99 -7.20
CA VAL A 185 -16.67 -5.23 -6.22
C VAL A 185 -17.06 -3.87 -6.80
N ARG A 186 -18.25 -3.40 -6.41
CA ARG A 186 -18.71 -2.03 -6.64
C ARG A 186 -19.19 -1.45 -5.32
N PHE A 187 -18.97 -0.17 -5.12
CA PHE A 187 -19.44 0.54 -3.93
C PHE A 187 -19.44 2.05 -4.17
N THR A 188 -20.12 2.78 -3.31
CA THR A 188 -20.05 4.24 -3.25
C THR A 188 -18.96 4.64 -2.26
N ALA A 189 -17.89 5.31 -2.70
CA ALA A 189 -16.92 5.92 -1.80
C ALA A 189 -17.42 7.30 -1.38
N ARG A 190 -17.45 7.59 -0.07
CA ARG A 190 -17.92 8.88 0.48
C ARG A 190 -16.86 9.52 1.39
N GLU A 191 -16.55 10.80 1.12
CA GLU A 191 -15.72 11.67 1.95
C GLU A 191 -16.48 12.99 2.19
N GLY A 192 -17.06 13.16 3.38
CA GLY A 192 -17.93 14.30 3.69
C GLY A 192 -19.14 14.36 2.74
N GLU A 193 -19.27 15.47 2.03
CA GLU A 193 -20.35 15.67 1.04
C GLU A 193 -20.01 15.11 -0.35
N VAL A 194 -18.77 14.68 -0.59
CA VAL A 194 -18.35 14.11 -1.87
C VAL A 194 -18.58 12.61 -1.87
N SER A 195 -19.31 12.11 -2.86
CA SER A 195 -19.47 10.68 -3.11
C SER A 195 -19.27 10.34 -4.57
N CYS A 196 -18.70 9.17 -4.84
CA CYS A 196 -18.49 8.68 -6.20
C CYS A 196 -18.53 7.16 -6.26
N PRO A 197 -18.97 6.58 -7.42
CA PRO A 197 -18.94 5.14 -7.62
C PRO A 197 -17.49 4.65 -7.79
N VAL A 198 -17.20 3.50 -7.18
CA VAL A 198 -15.92 2.80 -7.30
C VAL A 198 -16.19 1.39 -7.81
N SER A 199 -15.35 0.93 -8.74
CA SER A 199 -15.39 -0.43 -9.27
C SER A 199 -13.99 -1.00 -9.33
N VAL A 200 -13.81 -2.23 -8.81
CA VAL A 200 -12.53 -2.96 -8.87
C VAL A 200 -12.81 -4.40 -9.31
N SER A 201 -12.11 -4.85 -10.35
CA SER A 201 -12.28 -6.18 -10.95
C SER A 201 -11.57 -7.30 -10.15
N ILE A 202 -11.66 -7.26 -8.82
CA ILE A 202 -11.14 -8.26 -7.89
C ILE A 202 -12.27 -8.58 -6.91
N PRO A 203 -12.71 -9.84 -6.76
CA PRO A 203 -13.82 -10.18 -5.88
C PRO A 203 -13.44 -10.11 -4.39
N GLY A 204 -14.45 -10.05 -3.52
CA GLY A 204 -14.34 -10.18 -2.08
C GLY A 204 -14.29 -8.87 -1.30
N LEU A 205 -14.84 -8.91 -0.08
CA LEU A 205 -14.96 -7.73 0.80
C LEU A 205 -13.60 -7.07 1.11
N PHE A 206 -12.52 -7.87 1.22
CA PHE A 206 -11.18 -7.33 1.43
C PHE A 206 -10.73 -6.38 0.31
N THR A 207 -11.29 -6.52 -0.91
CA THR A 207 -11.00 -5.63 -2.04
C THR A 207 -11.57 -4.24 -1.79
N VAL A 208 -12.72 -4.13 -1.12
CA VAL A 208 -13.29 -2.82 -0.74
C VAL A 208 -12.31 -2.09 0.19
N TYR A 209 -11.80 -2.75 1.24
CA TYR A 209 -10.78 -2.17 2.13
C TYR A 209 -9.48 -1.80 1.40
N ASN A 210 -9.00 -2.66 0.49
CA ASN A 210 -7.80 -2.39 -0.30
C ASN A 210 -7.99 -1.18 -1.23
N ALA A 211 -9.18 -1.04 -1.82
CA ALA A 211 -9.55 0.10 -2.65
C ALA A 211 -9.62 1.39 -1.82
N LEU A 212 -10.27 1.35 -0.65
CA LEU A 212 -10.32 2.50 0.27
C LEU A 212 -8.91 2.94 0.69
N ALA A 213 -8.01 1.99 0.98
CA ALA A 213 -6.61 2.30 1.28
C ALA A 213 -5.92 3.01 0.12
N ALA A 214 -6.07 2.52 -1.12
CA ALA A 214 -5.48 3.13 -2.31
C ALA A 214 -6.06 4.53 -2.57
N LEU A 215 -7.37 4.70 -2.45
CA LEU A 215 -8.05 5.99 -2.56
C LEU A 215 -7.58 6.98 -1.48
N SER A 216 -7.39 6.51 -0.23
CA SER A 216 -6.89 7.35 0.86
C SER A 216 -5.48 7.88 0.57
N MET A 217 -4.59 7.05 0.01
CA MET A 217 -3.25 7.47 -0.39
C MET A 217 -3.28 8.45 -1.56
N ALA A 218 -4.19 8.26 -2.51
CA ALA A 218 -4.42 9.23 -3.59
C ALA A 218 -4.92 10.58 -3.04
N ARG A 219 -5.87 10.57 -2.09
CA ARG A 219 -6.36 11.77 -1.41
C ARG A 219 -5.25 12.52 -0.67
N LEU A 220 -4.40 11.79 0.06
CA LEU A 220 -3.22 12.36 0.74
C LEU A 220 -2.16 12.89 -0.23
N SER A 221 -2.15 12.40 -1.47
CA SER A 221 -1.31 12.92 -2.55
C SER A 221 -1.93 14.11 -3.31
N GLY A 222 -3.08 14.63 -2.86
CA GLY A 222 -3.75 15.79 -3.45
C GLY A 222 -4.67 15.49 -4.63
N ILE A 223 -4.91 14.22 -4.95
CA ILE A 223 -5.81 13.79 -6.05
C ILE A 223 -7.26 13.85 -5.55
N SER A 224 -8.20 14.35 -6.36
CA SER A 224 -9.61 14.37 -5.99
C SER A 224 -10.18 12.95 -5.86
N LEU A 225 -11.21 12.75 -5.02
CA LEU A 225 -11.83 11.44 -4.86
C LEU A 225 -12.43 10.90 -6.17
N PRO A 226 -13.15 11.72 -6.98
CA PRO A 226 -13.66 11.26 -8.28
C PRO A 226 -12.56 10.84 -9.26
N ASP A 227 -11.48 11.64 -9.40
CA ASP A 227 -10.37 11.31 -10.29
C ASP A 227 -9.66 10.02 -9.84
N ALA A 228 -9.46 9.86 -8.52
CA ALA A 228 -8.87 8.65 -7.96
C ALA A 228 -9.74 7.42 -8.21
N ALA A 229 -11.07 7.53 -8.07
CA ALA A 229 -12.01 6.45 -8.33
C ALA A 229 -12.05 6.04 -9.81
N GLU A 230 -12.06 7.02 -10.71
CA GLU A 230 -11.99 6.77 -12.16
C GLU A 230 -10.68 6.10 -12.57
N ALA A 231 -9.56 6.56 -12.02
CA ALA A 231 -8.25 5.97 -12.30
C ALA A 231 -8.14 4.55 -11.73
N LEU A 232 -8.66 4.30 -10.53
CA LEU A 232 -8.66 2.99 -9.90
C LEU A 232 -9.42 1.94 -10.71
N ALA A 233 -10.53 2.33 -11.36
CA ALA A 233 -11.31 1.43 -12.23
C ALA A 233 -10.52 0.93 -13.47
N LYS A 234 -9.45 1.62 -13.86
CA LYS A 234 -8.57 1.26 -14.98
C LYS A 234 -7.44 0.32 -14.57
N VAL A 235 -7.25 0.08 -13.26
CA VAL A 235 -6.15 -0.75 -12.76
C VAL A 235 -6.46 -2.23 -12.99
N PRO A 236 -5.56 -2.98 -13.64
CA PRO A 236 -5.76 -4.41 -13.86
C PRO A 236 -5.68 -5.21 -12.56
N ALA A 237 -6.23 -6.42 -12.58
CA ALA A 237 -6.16 -7.35 -11.47
C ALA A 237 -4.71 -7.58 -11.00
N VAL A 238 -4.57 -7.87 -9.71
CA VAL A 238 -3.25 -8.08 -9.09
C VAL A 238 -2.74 -9.47 -9.47
N PRO A 239 -1.58 -9.60 -10.15
CA PRO A 239 -1.04 -10.89 -10.50
C PRO A 239 -0.86 -11.81 -9.28
N GLY A 240 -1.31 -13.06 -9.39
CA GLY A 240 -1.24 -14.05 -8.31
C GLY A 240 -2.17 -13.78 -7.11
N ARG A 241 -3.15 -12.87 -7.24
CA ARG A 241 -4.13 -12.58 -6.18
C ARG A 241 -5.54 -12.65 -6.75
N MET A 242 -6.33 -13.68 -6.36
CA MET A 242 -7.70 -13.92 -6.85
C MET A 242 -7.79 -13.88 -8.38
N GLU A 243 -6.76 -14.33 -9.04
CA GLU A 243 -6.69 -14.37 -10.50
C GLU A 243 -7.62 -15.49 -11.01
N PRO A 244 -8.52 -15.18 -11.96
CA PRO A 244 -9.39 -16.19 -12.54
C PRO A 244 -8.56 -17.25 -13.29
N VAL A 245 -8.72 -18.53 -12.94
CA VAL A 245 -8.11 -19.64 -13.66
C VAL A 245 -9.12 -20.13 -14.70
N PRO A 246 -8.84 -20.00 -16.02
CA PRO A 246 -9.70 -20.56 -17.04
C PRO A 246 -9.79 -22.09 -16.88
N ALA A 247 -10.98 -22.62 -16.69
CA ALA A 247 -11.24 -24.06 -16.61
C ALA A 247 -12.14 -24.50 -17.77
N PRO A 248 -11.58 -24.70 -19.00
CA PRO A 248 -12.37 -25.12 -20.14
C PRO A 248 -13.06 -26.45 -19.85
N GLY A 249 -14.39 -26.50 -20.02
CA GLY A 249 -15.20 -27.72 -19.84
C GLY A 249 -15.74 -27.94 -18.40
N LEU A 250 -15.37 -27.14 -17.43
CA LEU A 250 -16.00 -27.12 -16.11
C LEU A 250 -16.94 -25.92 -16.05
N GLY A 251 -18.24 -26.13 -15.89
CA GLY A 251 -19.25 -25.07 -15.82
C GLY A 251 -19.18 -24.17 -14.56
N CYS A 252 -18.04 -24.17 -13.87
CA CYS A 252 -17.73 -23.32 -12.70
C CYS A 252 -16.59 -22.36 -13.05
N ARG A 253 -16.75 -21.11 -12.61
CA ARG A 253 -15.72 -20.08 -12.61
C ARG A 253 -15.14 -19.93 -11.22
#